data_7c119cad3d9521d83a903a1259246728
#
_entry.id   7c119cad3d9521d83a903a1259246728
#
_cell.length_a   1.000
_cell.length_b   1.000
_cell.length_c   1.000
_cell.angle_alpha   90.00
_cell.angle_beta   90.00
_cell.angle_gamma   90.00
#
_symmetry.space_group_name_H-M   'P 1'
#
loop_
_entity.id
_entity.type
_entity.pdbx_description
1 polymer ?
#
loop_
_entity_poly.entity_id
_entity_poly.type
_entity_poly.pdbx_seq_one_letter_code
_entity_poly.pdbx_strand_id
1 'polypeptide(L)' 'MKYVYSEHWKYKSKIRKEITIDLIEYAIQNSNEMGDKHWPDASNAVCRVPPMGRILKVIYKRIGKDKIKIITAFWLD' A
#
# COMPACT_ATOMS: atom_id res chain seq x y z
N MET A 1 -7.62 -7.99 10.26
CA MET A 1 -7.61 -6.75 9.44
C MET A 1 -8.15 -7.05 8.06
N LYS A 2 -9.08 -6.25 7.59
CA LYS A 2 -9.68 -6.43 6.27
C LYS A 2 -9.14 -5.39 5.30
N TYR A 3 -8.74 -5.82 4.10
CA TYR A 3 -8.19 -4.95 3.07
C TYR A 3 -9.18 -4.80 1.93
N VAL A 4 -9.41 -3.55 1.50
CA VAL A 4 -10.27 -3.22 0.37
C VAL A 4 -9.39 -2.50 -0.65
N TYR A 5 -9.59 -2.78 -1.92
CA TYR A 5 -8.75 -2.23 -2.99
C TYR A 5 -9.54 -1.24 -3.81
N SER A 6 -9.00 -0.02 -3.98
CA SER A 6 -9.65 1.04 -4.73
C SER A 6 -9.70 0.69 -6.23
N GLU A 7 -10.61 1.34 -6.95
CA GLU A 7 -10.69 1.20 -8.40
C GLU A 7 -9.39 1.65 -9.07
N HIS A 8 -8.79 2.72 -8.54
CA HIS A 8 -7.49 3.19 -9.03
C HIS A 8 -6.43 2.11 -8.92
N TRP A 9 -6.35 1.42 -7.77
CA TRP A 9 -5.38 0.34 -7.60
C TRP A 9 -5.69 -0.84 -8.48
N LYS A 10 -6.97 -1.20 -8.63
CA LYS A 10 -7.35 -2.32 -9.50
C LYS A 10 -6.89 -2.09 -10.92
N TYR A 11 -6.98 -0.85 -11.39
CA TYR A 11 -6.48 -0.48 -12.71
C TYR A 11 -4.95 -0.55 -12.75
N LYS A 12 -4.28 0.06 -11.77
CA LYS A 12 -2.81 0.10 -11.72
C LYS A 12 -2.19 -1.27 -11.53
N SER A 13 -2.86 -2.18 -10.83
CA SER A 13 -2.33 -3.52 -10.59
C SER A 13 -2.14 -4.31 -11.88
N LYS A 14 -2.90 -4.01 -12.90
CA LYS A 14 -2.75 -4.63 -14.22
C LYS A 14 -1.44 -4.23 -14.89
N ILE A 15 -0.96 -3.03 -14.59
CA ILE A 15 0.29 -2.49 -15.13
C ILE A 15 1.46 -2.89 -14.21
N ARG A 16 1.23 -2.86 -12.90
CA ARG A 16 2.25 -3.15 -11.89
C ARG A 16 2.10 -4.56 -11.36
N LYS A 17 2.22 -5.55 -12.25
CA LYS A 17 2.00 -6.95 -11.92
C LYS A 17 2.94 -7.50 -10.86
N GLU A 18 4.11 -6.87 -10.67
CA GLU A 18 5.08 -7.29 -9.68
C GLU A 18 4.64 -6.98 -8.26
N ILE A 19 3.71 -6.05 -8.08
CA ILE A 19 3.20 -5.69 -6.77
C ILE A 19 1.97 -6.53 -6.48
N THR A 20 2.15 -7.55 -5.66
CA THR A 20 1.09 -8.47 -5.30
C THR A 20 0.36 -8.00 -4.03
N ILE A 21 -0.81 -8.56 -3.79
CA ILE A 21 -1.56 -8.31 -2.57
C ILE A 21 -0.73 -8.67 -1.35
N ASP A 22 0.00 -9.78 -1.40
CA ASP A 22 0.84 -10.23 -0.30
C ASP A 22 1.92 -9.20 0.04
N LEU A 23 2.54 -8.58 -0.97
CA LEU A 23 3.55 -7.56 -0.74
C LEU A 23 2.96 -6.30 -0.13
N ILE A 24 1.76 -5.90 -0.56
CA ILE A 24 1.07 -4.75 -0.01
C ILE A 24 0.78 -4.97 1.47
N GLU A 25 0.22 -6.12 1.82
CA GLU A 25 -0.09 -6.43 3.21
C GLU A 25 1.17 -6.53 4.05
N TYR A 26 2.23 -7.12 3.49
CA TYR A 26 3.52 -7.19 4.19
C TYR A 26 4.05 -5.78 4.51
N ALA A 27 3.99 -4.88 3.53
CA ALA A 27 4.49 -3.52 3.72
C ALA A 27 3.72 -2.78 4.82
N ILE A 28 2.40 -2.91 4.83
CA ILE A 28 1.57 -2.26 5.84
C ILE A 28 1.86 -2.82 7.24
N GLN A 29 2.03 -4.13 7.34
CA GLN A 29 2.26 -4.78 8.63
C GLN A 29 3.66 -4.55 9.20
N ASN A 30 4.63 -4.24 8.34
CA ASN A 30 6.03 -4.15 8.73
C ASN A 30 6.63 -2.75 8.60
N SER A 31 5.80 -1.72 8.49
CA SER A 31 6.27 -0.34 8.43
C SER A 31 5.48 0.52 9.39
N ASN A 32 6.06 1.67 9.73
CA ASN A 32 5.40 2.66 10.55
C ASN A 32 4.44 3.48 9.69
N GLU A 33 3.25 3.73 10.22
CA GLU A 33 2.27 4.54 9.53
C GLU A 33 2.69 6.01 9.54
N MET A 34 2.64 6.66 8.38
CA MET A 34 2.94 8.08 8.25
C MET A 34 1.86 8.74 7.40
N GLY A 35 1.55 10.00 7.72
CA GLY A 35 0.60 10.77 6.92
C GLY A 35 1.14 11.06 5.53
N ASP A 36 0.25 11.08 4.54
CA ASP A 36 0.64 11.40 3.19
C ASP A 36 0.53 12.90 2.93
N LYS A 37 1.53 13.46 2.24
CA LYS A 37 1.58 14.89 1.97
C LYS A 37 0.54 15.34 0.94
N HIS A 38 0.22 14.48 0.00
CA HIS A 38 -0.70 14.79 -1.10
C HIS A 38 -2.13 14.38 -0.83
N TRP A 39 -2.34 13.50 0.14
CA TRP A 39 -3.64 12.95 0.47
C TRP A 39 -3.85 13.07 1.97
N PRO A 40 -4.45 14.20 2.43
CA PRO A 40 -4.55 14.48 3.88
C PRO A 40 -5.21 13.39 4.70
N ASP A 41 -6.14 12.63 4.09
CA ASP A 41 -6.85 11.57 4.79
C ASP A 41 -6.19 10.21 4.63
N ALA A 42 -5.02 10.15 4.00
CA ALA A 42 -4.36 8.90 3.71
C ALA A 42 -3.08 8.74 4.51
N SER A 43 -2.64 7.50 4.65
CA SER A 43 -1.39 7.13 5.30
C SER A 43 -0.46 6.45 4.31
N ASN A 44 0.83 6.49 4.61
CA ASN A 44 1.87 5.82 3.82
C ASN A 44 2.46 4.67 4.60
N ALA A 45 2.71 3.56 3.90
CA ALA A 45 3.56 2.49 4.39
C ALA A 45 4.73 2.35 3.41
N VAL A 46 5.94 2.57 3.90
CA VAL A 46 7.16 2.45 3.08
C VAL A 46 7.99 1.33 3.69
N CYS A 47 8.26 0.30 2.90
CA CYS A 47 8.91 -0.90 3.41
C CYS A 47 9.78 -1.54 2.33
N ARG A 48 10.96 -2.03 2.77
CA ARG A 48 11.80 -2.83 1.90
C ARG A 48 11.25 -4.26 1.94
N VAL A 49 10.79 -4.76 0.81
CA VAL A 49 10.08 -6.05 0.75
C VAL A 49 10.99 -7.16 0.22
N PRO A 50 10.90 -8.36 0.84
CA PRO A 50 11.65 -9.51 0.35
C PRO A 50 11.00 -10.09 -0.91
N PRO A 51 11.73 -10.91 -1.67
CA PRO A 51 13.13 -11.25 -1.52
C PRO A 51 14.07 -10.26 -2.20
N MET A 52 13.54 -9.36 -3.04
CA MET A 52 14.35 -8.47 -3.88
C MET A 52 14.96 -7.29 -3.11
N GLY A 53 14.41 -6.95 -1.96
CA GLY A 53 14.90 -5.81 -1.20
C GLY A 53 14.53 -4.47 -1.81
N ARG A 54 13.55 -4.43 -2.70
CA ARG A 54 13.05 -3.18 -3.27
C ARG A 54 12.16 -2.46 -2.28
N ILE A 55 12.10 -1.15 -2.42
CA ILE A 55 11.30 -0.31 -1.51
C ILE A 55 9.92 -0.11 -2.11
N LEU A 56 8.90 -0.59 -1.40
CA LEU A 56 7.51 -0.45 -1.80
C LEU A 56 6.84 0.63 -0.97
N LYS A 57 6.13 1.54 -1.65
CA LYS A 57 5.30 2.53 -0.99
C LYS A 57 3.84 2.19 -1.24
N VAL A 58 3.07 2.09 -0.16
CA VAL A 58 1.63 1.85 -0.23
C VAL A 58 0.91 3.06 0.35
N ILE A 59 -0.02 3.60 -0.39
CA ILE A 59 -0.89 4.68 0.08
C ILE A 59 -2.24 4.06 0.39
N TYR A 60 -2.69 4.23 1.63
CA TYR A 60 -3.92 3.60 2.08
C TYR A 60 -4.68 4.53 3.02
N LYS A 61 -5.93 4.18 3.30
CA LYS A 61 -6.81 4.94 4.17
C LYS A 61 -7.52 3.99 5.12
N ARG A 62 -7.56 4.35 6.40
CA ARG A 62 -8.35 3.59 7.36
C ARG A 62 -9.81 4.01 7.23
N ILE A 63 -10.68 3.05 6.91
CA ILE A 63 -12.10 3.32 6.68
C ILE A 63 -12.99 2.65 7.72
N GLY A 64 -12.39 2.05 8.74
CA GLY A 64 -13.11 1.41 9.83
C GLY A 64 -12.13 0.92 10.85
N LYS A 65 -12.64 0.33 11.92
CA LYS A 65 -11.82 -0.15 13.03
C LYS A 65 -10.80 -1.19 12.61
N ASP A 66 -11.22 -2.11 11.74
CA ASP A 66 -10.34 -3.18 11.25
C ASP A 66 -10.29 -3.23 9.73
N LYS A 67 -10.50 -2.08 9.07
CA LYS A 67 -10.63 -2.04 7.62
C LYS A 67 -9.73 -0.98 7.02
N ILE A 68 -8.97 -1.37 6.02
CA ILE A 68 -8.04 -0.50 5.31
C ILE A 68 -8.36 -0.53 3.83
N LYS A 69 -8.46 0.65 3.22
CA LYS A 69 -8.63 0.77 1.77
C LYS A 69 -7.30 1.11 1.14
N ILE A 70 -6.83 0.25 0.25
CA ILE A 70 -5.61 0.49 -0.50
C ILE A 70 -5.92 1.42 -1.66
N ILE A 71 -5.28 2.58 -1.67
CA ILE A 71 -5.48 3.57 -2.72
C ILE A 71 -4.56 3.29 -3.89
N THR A 72 -3.27 3.11 -3.62
CA THR A 72 -2.30 2.76 -4.65
C THR A 72 -1.04 2.20 -4.01
N ALA A 73 -0.18 1.58 -4.82
CA ALA A 73 1.12 1.10 -4.38
C ALA A 73 2.09 1.18 -5.56
N PHE A 74 3.35 1.50 -5.28
CA PHE A 74 4.36 1.61 -6.33
C PHE A 74 5.76 1.50 -5.73
N TRP A 75 6.72 1.19 -6.61
CA TRP A 75 8.12 1.09 -6.21
C TRP A 75 8.74 2.47 -6.12
N LEU A 76 9.56 2.69 -5.08
CA LEU A 76 10.28 3.96 -4.92
C LEU A 76 11.66 3.95 -5.58
N ASP A 77 12.20 2.78 -5.83
CA ASP A 77 13.56 2.64 -6.40
C ASP A 77 13.58 2.15 -7.84
#